data_cfe0a4965df42dbec32fc84a6621996f
#
_entry.id   cfe0a4965df42dbec32fc84a6621996f
#
_cell.length_a   1.000
_cell.length_b   1.000
_cell.length_c   1.000
_cell.angle_alpha   90.00
_cell.angle_beta   90.00
_cell.angle_gamma   90.00
#
_symmetry.space_group_name_H-M   'P 1'
#
loop_
_entity.id
_entity.type
_entity.pdbx_description
1 polymer ?
#
loop_
_entity_poly.entity_id
_entity_poly.type
_entity_poly.pdbx_seq_one_letter_code
_entity_poly.pdbx_strand_id
1 'polypeptide(L)'
;REQAKLLNADAVAFMAKACKKHNTHFIHLSTDFVFDGTQGPYDELAEPNPLSYYAQTKFDGEKILMQSDIAWSILRTIIIYGTVDDGQRSNVVLWTKKSLEQHQKINVITDQYRCPTLAEDLADACIQCALKKAEGLFHVSGKDFMSIWQAAEITADFFHLDKSLMQPVTTAQLNQPAKRPLVTGFVIDKAKRILNYNPHSFTEGLEIVAGQLNKTEQ
;
A
#
# COMPACT_ATOMS: atom_id res chain seq x y z
N ARG A 1 -9.48 17.14 -8.42
CA ARG A 1 -9.75 17.20 -6.96
C ARG A 1 -11.15 16.68 -6.64
N GLU A 2 -12.19 17.16 -7.31
CA GLU A 2 -13.58 16.74 -7.10
C GLU A 2 -13.78 15.22 -7.22
N GLN A 3 -13.25 14.60 -8.28
CA GLN A 3 -13.30 13.15 -8.46
C GLN A 3 -12.62 12.36 -7.31
N ALA A 4 -11.51 12.84 -6.77
CA ALA A 4 -10.86 12.19 -5.64
C ALA A 4 -11.72 12.25 -4.37
N LYS A 5 -12.39 13.37 -4.10
CA LYS A 5 -13.33 13.50 -2.99
C LYS A 5 -14.53 12.56 -3.18
N LEU A 6 -15.10 12.56 -4.36
CA LEU A 6 -16.25 11.70 -4.69
C LEU A 6 -15.93 10.21 -4.43
N LEU A 7 -14.75 9.74 -4.89
CA LEU A 7 -14.39 8.33 -4.76
C LEU A 7 -13.88 7.94 -3.36
N ASN A 8 -13.12 8.81 -2.70
CA ASN A 8 -12.43 8.46 -1.45
C ASN A 8 -13.23 8.83 -0.18
N ALA A 9 -14.18 9.76 -0.26
CA ALA A 9 -14.99 10.20 0.88
C ALA A 9 -16.49 10.00 0.63
N ASP A 10 -17.06 10.63 -0.42
CA ASP A 10 -18.51 10.62 -0.62
C ASP A 10 -19.03 9.20 -0.91
N ALA A 11 -18.30 8.41 -1.71
CA ALA A 11 -18.63 6.99 -1.97
C ALA A 11 -18.59 6.15 -0.69
N VAL A 12 -17.65 6.42 0.22
CA VAL A 12 -17.57 5.74 1.52
C VAL A 12 -18.83 6.04 2.35
N ALA A 13 -19.30 7.29 2.36
CA ALA A 13 -20.53 7.66 3.05
C ALA A 13 -21.78 6.94 2.48
N PHE A 14 -21.87 6.80 1.15
CA PHE A 14 -22.96 6.06 0.51
C PHE A 14 -22.90 4.56 0.83
N MET A 15 -21.71 3.96 0.79
CA MET A 15 -21.52 2.55 1.14
C MET A 15 -21.83 2.29 2.63
N ALA A 16 -21.41 3.18 3.54
CA ALA A 16 -21.74 3.07 4.96
C ALA A 16 -23.25 3.08 5.20
N LYS A 17 -24.02 3.95 4.51
CA LYS A 17 -25.49 3.96 4.58
C LYS A 17 -26.10 2.65 4.09
N ALA A 18 -25.56 2.07 3.01
CA ALA A 18 -26.01 0.78 2.50
C ALA A 18 -25.69 -0.35 3.49
N CYS A 19 -24.48 -0.37 4.06
CA CYS A 19 -24.08 -1.33 5.09
C CYS A 19 -24.98 -1.26 6.32
N LYS A 20 -25.35 -0.06 6.77
CA LYS A 20 -26.31 0.13 7.87
C LYS A 20 -27.66 -0.51 7.55
N LYS A 21 -28.21 -0.24 6.35
CA LYS A 21 -29.50 -0.80 5.93
C LYS A 21 -29.51 -2.33 5.90
N HIS A 22 -28.38 -2.96 5.55
CA HIS A 22 -28.26 -4.40 5.39
C HIS A 22 -27.54 -5.10 6.54
N ASN A 23 -27.20 -4.38 7.62
CA ASN A 23 -26.42 -4.90 8.75
C ASN A 23 -25.12 -5.61 8.30
N THR A 24 -24.37 -4.97 7.41
CA THR A 24 -23.18 -5.52 6.76
C THR A 24 -21.91 -4.89 7.33
N HIS A 25 -20.90 -5.72 7.62
CA HIS A 25 -19.56 -5.27 8.01
C HIS A 25 -18.84 -4.63 6.81
N PHE A 26 -18.34 -3.41 6.97
CA PHE A 26 -17.63 -2.67 5.93
C PHE A 26 -16.11 -2.74 6.15
N ILE A 27 -15.39 -3.39 5.25
CA ILE A 27 -13.92 -3.41 5.23
C ILE A 27 -13.43 -2.39 4.21
N HIS A 28 -12.68 -1.38 4.67
CA HIS A 28 -12.19 -0.25 3.87
C HIS A 28 -10.66 -0.24 3.80
N LEU A 29 -10.12 -0.19 2.58
CA LEU A 29 -8.68 -0.01 2.38
C LEU A 29 -8.32 1.47 2.41
N SER A 30 -7.33 1.82 3.23
CA SER A 30 -6.75 3.15 3.31
C SER A 30 -5.24 3.13 3.03
N THR A 31 -4.53 4.19 3.32
CA THR A 31 -3.17 4.42 2.87
C THR A 31 -2.28 4.96 3.98
N ASP A 32 -0.99 4.68 3.88
CA ASP A 32 0.08 5.30 4.68
C ASP A 32 0.20 6.83 4.48
N PHE A 33 -0.31 7.35 3.36
CA PHE A 33 -0.24 8.78 3.06
C PHE A 33 -1.09 9.65 3.98
N VAL A 34 -1.90 9.05 4.85
CA VAL A 34 -2.56 9.79 5.94
C VAL A 34 -1.54 10.37 6.93
N PHE A 35 -0.30 9.90 6.94
CA PHE A 35 0.80 10.41 7.75
C PHE A 35 1.73 11.33 6.94
N ASP A 36 2.45 12.22 7.64
CA ASP A 36 3.39 13.16 7.03
C ASP A 36 4.80 12.58 6.76
N GLY A 37 5.11 11.42 7.35
CA GLY A 37 6.39 10.77 7.17
C GLY A 37 7.53 11.32 8.01
N THR A 38 7.25 12.03 9.10
CA THR A 38 8.27 12.64 9.97
C THR A 38 8.69 11.76 11.14
N GLN A 39 7.84 10.78 11.53
CA GLN A 39 8.02 9.98 12.75
C GLN A 39 7.81 8.46 12.53
N GLY A 40 7.73 8.00 11.26
CA GLY A 40 7.54 6.56 10.98
C GLY A 40 8.70 5.69 11.50
N PRO A 41 8.45 4.39 11.74
CA PRO A 41 7.20 3.64 11.50
C PRO A 41 6.06 4.04 12.46
N TYR A 42 4.82 4.05 11.95
CA TYR A 42 3.63 4.45 12.69
C TYR A 42 2.83 3.25 13.21
N ASP A 43 2.28 3.37 14.41
CA ASP A 43 1.22 2.49 14.92
C ASP A 43 -0.18 3.09 14.67
N GLU A 44 -1.24 2.35 15.05
CA GLU A 44 -2.62 2.79 14.85
C GLU A 44 -3.06 3.95 15.76
N LEU A 45 -2.26 4.30 16.77
CA LEU A 45 -2.51 5.43 17.70
C LEU A 45 -1.90 6.73 17.20
N ALA A 46 -1.01 6.67 16.20
CA ALA A 46 -0.34 7.85 15.66
C ALA A 46 -1.34 8.79 14.95
N GLU A 47 -1.21 10.08 15.21
CA GLU A 47 -2.10 11.11 14.66
C GLU A 47 -1.84 11.33 13.16
N PRO A 48 -2.87 11.22 12.30
CA PRO A 48 -2.75 11.52 10.88
C PRO A 48 -2.46 12.99 10.59
N ASN A 49 -1.55 13.24 9.64
CA ASN A 49 -1.21 14.57 9.13
C ASN A 49 -0.98 14.52 7.61
N PRO A 50 -2.05 14.43 6.79
CA PRO A 50 -1.95 14.23 5.36
C PRO A 50 -1.33 15.43 4.62
N LEU A 51 -0.32 15.19 3.76
CA LEU A 51 0.41 16.24 3.02
C LEU A 51 -0.19 16.56 1.65
N SER A 52 -1.13 15.79 1.16
CA SER A 52 -1.71 15.94 -0.19
C SER A 52 -3.22 15.86 -0.17
N TYR A 53 -3.86 16.40 -1.23
CA TYR A 53 -5.31 16.33 -1.36
C TYR A 53 -5.84 14.88 -1.44
N TYR A 54 -5.12 13.99 -2.13
CA TYR A 54 -5.42 12.55 -2.15
C TYR A 54 -5.44 11.98 -0.72
N ALA A 55 -4.38 12.22 0.02
CA ALA A 55 -4.24 11.74 1.39
C ALA A 55 -5.35 12.29 2.29
N GLN A 56 -5.67 13.57 2.16
CA GLN A 56 -6.77 14.21 2.89
C GLN A 56 -8.11 13.53 2.58
N THR A 57 -8.42 13.30 1.30
CA THR A 57 -9.70 12.65 0.94
C THR A 57 -9.79 11.20 1.42
N LYS A 58 -8.67 10.46 1.45
CA LYS A 58 -8.61 9.12 2.05
C LYS A 58 -8.88 9.17 3.55
N PHE A 59 -8.25 10.10 4.26
CA PHE A 59 -8.49 10.31 5.69
C PHE A 59 -9.91 10.78 5.99
N ASP A 60 -10.52 11.60 5.13
CA ASP A 60 -11.94 11.98 5.27
C ASP A 60 -12.86 10.76 5.15
N GLY A 61 -12.56 9.81 4.28
CA GLY A 61 -13.25 8.51 4.22
C GLY A 61 -13.12 7.69 5.49
N GLU A 62 -11.91 7.63 6.09
CA GLU A 62 -11.71 6.98 7.40
C GLU A 62 -12.58 7.64 8.48
N LYS A 63 -12.58 8.97 8.59
CA LYS A 63 -13.38 9.70 9.57
C LYS A 63 -14.89 9.41 9.44
N ILE A 64 -15.38 9.30 8.21
CA ILE A 64 -16.79 8.93 7.95
C ILE A 64 -17.12 7.57 8.56
N LEU A 65 -16.25 6.58 8.37
CA LEU A 65 -16.45 5.24 8.96
C LEU A 65 -16.31 5.25 10.48
N MET A 66 -15.29 5.91 11.01
CA MET A 66 -15.04 6.01 12.46
C MET A 66 -16.22 6.68 13.21
N GLN A 67 -16.94 7.58 12.54
CA GLN A 67 -18.11 8.27 13.09
C GLN A 67 -19.43 7.54 12.81
N SER A 68 -19.40 6.44 12.05
CA SER A 68 -20.60 5.67 11.72
C SER A 68 -20.95 4.67 12.83
N ASP A 69 -22.19 4.28 12.89
CA ASP A 69 -22.75 3.28 13.82
C ASP A 69 -22.88 1.89 13.17
N ILE A 70 -22.01 1.55 12.23
CA ILE A 70 -21.95 0.23 11.58
C ILE A 70 -20.71 -0.55 12.04
N ALA A 71 -20.71 -1.86 11.85
CA ALA A 71 -19.49 -2.65 11.96
C ALA A 71 -18.52 -2.29 10.83
N TRP A 72 -17.30 -1.88 11.17
CA TRP A 72 -16.30 -1.48 10.18
C TRP A 72 -14.88 -1.92 10.55
N SER A 73 -14.07 -2.16 9.51
CA SER A 73 -12.60 -2.28 9.61
C SER A 73 -11.95 -1.36 8.60
N ILE A 74 -10.94 -0.63 9.02
CA ILE A 74 -10.08 0.16 8.15
C ILE A 74 -8.70 -0.50 8.15
N LEU A 75 -8.22 -0.90 6.97
CA LEU A 75 -6.88 -1.43 6.78
C LEU A 75 -6.04 -0.38 6.04
N ARG A 76 -5.15 0.30 6.75
CA ARG A 76 -4.13 1.14 6.12
C ARG A 76 -3.02 0.27 5.58
N THR A 77 -2.65 0.47 4.33
CA THR A 77 -1.61 -0.31 3.65
C THR A 77 -0.61 0.59 2.94
N ILE A 78 0.52 0.02 2.51
CA ILE A 78 1.67 0.74 1.93
C ILE A 78 2.09 0.06 0.63
N ILE A 79 2.29 0.83 -0.44
CA ILE A 79 2.88 0.39 -1.73
C ILE A 79 2.59 -1.09 -2.04
N ILE A 80 1.40 -1.36 -2.54
CA ILE A 80 0.99 -2.71 -2.89
C ILE A 80 1.75 -3.15 -4.14
N TYR A 81 2.31 -4.36 -4.12
CA TYR A 81 2.89 -5.03 -5.28
C TYR A 81 2.29 -6.41 -5.49
N GLY A 82 2.33 -6.90 -6.72
CA GLY A 82 1.74 -8.16 -7.15
C GLY A 82 1.55 -8.14 -8.66
N THR A 83 0.97 -9.18 -9.24
CA THR A 83 0.60 -9.22 -10.66
C THR A 83 -0.70 -8.46 -10.93
N VAL A 84 -0.88 -7.97 -12.15
CA VAL A 84 -2.10 -7.30 -12.62
C VAL A 84 -2.47 -7.80 -14.02
N ASP A 85 -3.71 -8.17 -14.20
CA ASP A 85 -4.18 -8.81 -15.44
C ASP A 85 -4.31 -7.84 -16.62
N ASP A 86 -4.54 -6.55 -16.37
CA ASP A 86 -4.85 -5.56 -17.42
C ASP A 86 -3.61 -4.88 -18.04
N GLY A 87 -2.42 -5.12 -17.49
CA GLY A 87 -1.15 -4.55 -17.96
C GLY A 87 -1.05 -3.01 -17.91
N GLN A 88 -2.11 -2.31 -17.49
CA GLN A 88 -2.17 -0.85 -17.46
C GLN A 88 -1.66 -0.25 -16.16
N ARG A 89 -1.76 -1.00 -15.06
CA ARG A 89 -1.28 -0.58 -13.75
C ARG A 89 0.10 -1.18 -13.50
N SER A 90 0.98 -0.39 -12.93
CA SER A 90 2.32 -0.82 -12.56
C SER A 90 2.56 -0.58 -11.08
N ASN A 91 3.40 -1.39 -10.47
CA ASN A 91 3.93 -1.22 -9.12
C ASN A 91 5.46 -1.25 -9.16
N VAL A 92 6.12 -1.02 -8.04
CA VAL A 92 7.58 -0.91 -7.99
C VAL A 92 8.29 -2.14 -8.55
N VAL A 93 7.77 -3.35 -8.33
CA VAL A 93 8.35 -4.62 -8.81
C VAL A 93 8.19 -4.75 -10.32
N LEU A 94 6.96 -4.67 -10.82
CA LEU A 94 6.67 -4.82 -12.26
C LEU A 94 7.28 -3.69 -13.09
N TRP A 95 7.29 -2.47 -12.56
CA TRP A 95 7.92 -1.33 -13.22
C TRP A 95 9.43 -1.52 -13.34
N THR A 96 10.13 -1.90 -12.26
CA THR A 96 11.57 -2.15 -12.26
C THR A 96 11.89 -3.29 -13.24
N LYS A 97 11.20 -4.43 -13.10
CA LYS A 97 11.40 -5.59 -13.99
C LYS A 97 11.23 -5.19 -15.46
N LYS A 98 10.07 -4.67 -15.84
CA LYS A 98 9.76 -4.31 -17.23
C LYS A 98 10.74 -3.30 -17.82
N SER A 99 11.07 -2.26 -17.07
CA SER A 99 11.95 -1.19 -17.56
C SER A 99 13.38 -1.70 -17.81
N LEU A 100 13.94 -2.48 -16.88
CA LEU A 100 15.29 -3.00 -17.01
C LEU A 100 15.39 -4.10 -18.08
N GLU A 101 14.38 -4.95 -18.25
CA GLU A 101 14.30 -5.91 -19.37
C GLU A 101 14.27 -5.21 -20.73
N GLN A 102 13.67 -4.03 -20.81
CA GLN A 102 13.65 -3.20 -22.02
C GLN A 102 14.91 -2.33 -22.16
N HIS A 103 15.93 -2.56 -21.33
CA HIS A 103 17.17 -1.77 -21.30
C HIS A 103 16.95 -0.25 -21.13
N GLN A 104 15.88 0.14 -20.43
CA GLN A 104 15.57 1.53 -20.16
C GLN A 104 16.27 2.01 -18.88
N LYS A 105 16.89 3.20 -18.96
CA LYS A 105 17.36 3.89 -17.74
C LYS A 105 16.20 4.35 -16.88
N ILE A 106 16.26 4.08 -15.58
CA ILE A 106 15.24 4.46 -14.62
C ILE A 106 15.80 5.31 -13.49
N ASN A 107 15.07 6.35 -13.11
CA ASN A 107 15.35 7.16 -11.91
C ASN A 107 14.64 6.56 -10.71
N VAL A 108 15.37 6.13 -9.70
CA VAL A 108 14.83 5.46 -8.52
C VAL A 108 15.06 6.29 -7.27
N ILE A 109 14.00 6.52 -6.49
CA ILE A 109 14.01 7.37 -5.30
C ILE A 109 14.78 6.68 -4.16
N THR A 110 15.73 7.41 -3.55
CA THR A 110 16.58 6.90 -2.48
C THR A 110 16.11 7.29 -1.07
N ASP A 111 15.34 8.36 -0.94
CA ASP A 111 14.98 9.01 0.34
C ASP A 111 13.52 8.75 0.78
N GLN A 112 12.80 7.83 0.11
CA GLN A 112 11.49 7.37 0.58
C GLN A 112 11.59 5.95 1.11
N TYR A 113 11.19 5.76 2.38
CA TYR A 113 11.19 4.47 3.08
C TYR A 113 9.78 3.95 3.31
N ARG A 114 9.55 2.67 3.04
CA ARG A 114 8.25 1.99 3.05
C ARG A 114 8.36 0.54 3.53
N CYS A 115 7.21 -0.06 3.80
CA CYS A 115 7.07 -1.51 3.95
C CYS A 115 6.21 -2.03 2.79
N PRO A 116 6.80 -2.42 1.63
CA PRO A 116 6.02 -2.89 0.48
C PRO A 116 5.13 -4.07 0.85
N THR A 117 3.87 -4.03 0.43
CA THR A 117 2.83 -5.00 0.79
C THR A 117 2.52 -5.90 -0.40
N LEU A 118 2.67 -7.21 -0.25
CA LEU A 118 2.19 -8.17 -1.24
C LEU A 118 0.65 -8.15 -1.30
N ALA A 119 0.10 -8.15 -2.51
CA ALA A 119 -1.35 -8.05 -2.72
C ALA A 119 -2.11 -9.22 -2.08
N GLU A 120 -1.55 -10.42 -2.13
CA GLU A 120 -2.09 -11.64 -1.52
C GLU A 120 -2.14 -11.55 0.00
N ASP A 121 -1.10 -11.01 0.64
CA ASP A 121 -1.09 -10.79 2.09
C ASP A 121 -2.17 -9.80 2.52
N LEU A 122 -2.35 -8.71 1.76
CA LEU A 122 -3.42 -7.76 2.01
C LEU A 122 -4.80 -8.38 1.82
N ALA A 123 -4.97 -9.21 0.79
CA ALA A 123 -6.23 -9.92 0.55
C ALA A 123 -6.54 -10.88 1.70
N ASP A 124 -5.55 -11.65 2.18
CA ASP A 124 -5.72 -12.50 3.35
C ASP A 124 -6.13 -11.70 4.59
N ALA A 125 -5.48 -10.57 4.86
CA ALA A 125 -5.87 -9.68 5.97
C ALA A 125 -7.34 -9.23 5.87
N CYS A 126 -7.83 -8.89 4.66
CA CYS A 126 -9.24 -8.56 4.43
C CYS A 126 -10.16 -9.75 4.73
N ILE A 127 -9.79 -10.95 4.28
CA ILE A 127 -10.53 -12.19 4.55
C ILE A 127 -10.57 -12.46 6.06
N GLN A 128 -9.44 -12.34 6.77
CA GLN A 128 -9.38 -12.53 8.22
C GLN A 128 -10.23 -11.50 8.97
N CYS A 129 -10.26 -10.24 8.54
CA CYS A 129 -11.19 -9.24 9.07
C CYS A 129 -12.65 -9.68 8.95
N ALA A 130 -13.04 -10.18 7.78
CA ALA A 130 -14.40 -10.64 7.52
C ALA A 130 -14.76 -11.88 8.37
N LEU A 131 -13.91 -12.91 8.37
CA LEU A 131 -14.14 -14.16 9.07
C LEU A 131 -14.21 -13.98 10.60
N LYS A 132 -13.33 -13.14 11.15
CA LYS A 132 -13.26 -12.85 12.58
C LYS A 132 -14.21 -11.74 13.02
N LYS A 133 -14.88 -11.07 12.08
CA LYS A 133 -15.65 -9.85 12.34
C LYS A 133 -14.83 -8.83 13.15
N ALA A 134 -13.55 -8.69 12.79
CA ALA A 134 -12.62 -7.84 13.52
C ALA A 134 -12.90 -6.38 13.17
N GLU A 135 -13.26 -5.57 14.17
CA GLU A 135 -13.58 -4.16 14.00
C GLU A 135 -12.43 -3.25 14.38
N GLY A 136 -12.40 -2.07 13.77
CA GLY A 136 -11.48 -1.00 14.07
C GLY A 136 -10.40 -0.78 13.01
N LEU A 137 -9.39 0.02 13.37
CA LEU A 137 -8.28 0.40 12.50
C LEU A 137 -7.13 -0.60 12.64
N PHE A 138 -6.57 -1.04 11.51
CA PHE A 138 -5.43 -1.95 11.41
C PHE A 138 -4.38 -1.40 10.46
N HIS A 139 -3.11 -1.52 10.83
CA HIS A 139 -1.99 -1.34 9.93
C HIS A 139 -1.61 -2.68 9.31
N VAL A 140 -1.63 -2.76 7.98
CA VAL A 140 -1.40 -3.98 7.20
C VAL A 140 -0.38 -3.68 6.12
N SER A 141 0.86 -4.13 6.31
CA SER A 141 1.96 -3.94 5.36
C SER A 141 2.92 -5.12 5.37
N GLY A 142 3.85 -5.15 4.42
CA GLY A 142 4.99 -6.06 4.48
C GLY A 142 5.81 -5.84 5.77
N LYS A 143 6.59 -6.86 6.15
CA LYS A 143 7.43 -6.84 7.36
C LYS A 143 8.76 -6.11 7.16
N ASP A 144 9.20 -5.94 5.91
CA ASP A 144 10.51 -5.38 5.60
C ASP A 144 10.42 -3.87 5.36
N PHE A 145 11.16 -3.12 6.16
CA PHE A 145 11.25 -1.66 6.03
C PHE A 145 12.46 -1.31 5.18
N MET A 146 12.24 -0.68 4.02
CA MET A 146 13.28 -0.39 3.05
C MET A 146 13.00 0.87 2.23
N SER A 147 14.03 1.45 1.61
CA SER A 147 13.85 2.52 0.63
C SER A 147 13.27 1.97 -0.69
N ILE A 148 12.67 2.86 -1.50
CA ILE A 148 12.23 2.50 -2.86
C ILE A 148 13.42 2.04 -3.71
N TRP A 149 14.59 2.65 -3.51
CA TRP A 149 15.84 2.20 -4.13
C TRP A 149 16.17 0.75 -3.77
N GLN A 150 16.18 0.40 -2.49
CA GLN A 150 16.44 -0.98 -2.04
C GLN A 150 15.43 -1.98 -2.60
N ALA A 151 14.13 -1.62 -2.64
CA ALA A 151 13.12 -2.48 -3.24
C ALA A 151 13.40 -2.74 -4.73
N ALA A 152 13.81 -1.70 -5.49
CA ALA A 152 14.18 -1.85 -6.89
C ALA A 152 15.50 -2.65 -7.07
N GLU A 153 16.50 -2.46 -6.21
CA GLU A 153 17.74 -3.26 -6.23
C GLU A 153 17.48 -4.73 -5.98
N ILE A 154 16.72 -5.06 -4.93
CA ILE A 154 16.35 -6.45 -4.61
C ILE A 154 15.56 -7.07 -5.78
N THR A 155 14.64 -6.31 -6.39
CA THR A 155 13.92 -6.76 -7.57
C THR A 155 14.84 -7.03 -8.75
N ALA A 156 15.79 -6.13 -9.04
CA ALA A 156 16.74 -6.30 -10.13
C ALA A 156 17.67 -7.50 -9.90
N ASP A 157 18.16 -7.70 -8.67
CA ASP A 157 18.99 -8.86 -8.31
C ASP A 157 18.20 -10.18 -8.45
N PHE A 158 16.96 -10.21 -7.98
CA PHE A 158 16.09 -11.38 -8.05
C PHE A 158 15.84 -11.84 -9.50
N PHE A 159 15.58 -10.90 -10.41
CA PHE A 159 15.32 -11.19 -11.82
C PHE A 159 16.58 -11.14 -12.70
N HIS A 160 17.79 -11.04 -12.12
CA HIS A 160 19.09 -11.00 -12.82
C HIS A 160 19.18 -9.87 -13.86
N LEU A 161 18.70 -8.67 -13.52
CA LEU A 161 18.62 -7.51 -14.40
C LEU A 161 19.82 -6.57 -14.22
N ASP A 162 20.12 -5.77 -15.24
CA ASP A 162 21.25 -4.84 -15.24
C ASP A 162 20.97 -3.59 -14.37
N LYS A 163 21.54 -3.59 -13.16
CA LYS A 163 21.44 -2.46 -12.22
C LYS A 163 22.16 -1.20 -12.67
N SER A 164 23.08 -1.27 -13.65
CA SER A 164 23.78 -0.08 -14.16
C SER A 164 22.84 0.92 -14.85
N LEU A 165 21.64 0.48 -15.19
CA LEU A 165 20.56 1.30 -15.75
C LEU A 165 19.77 2.07 -14.70
N MET A 166 19.97 1.79 -13.40
CA MET A 166 19.30 2.47 -12.30
C MET A 166 20.10 3.71 -11.89
N GLN A 167 19.42 4.86 -11.80
CA GLN A 167 20.03 6.12 -11.37
C GLN A 167 19.37 6.58 -10.05
N PRO A 168 20.18 6.82 -8.99
CA PRO A 168 19.65 7.30 -7.72
C PRO A 168 19.21 8.76 -7.84
N VAL A 169 18.00 9.06 -7.34
CA VAL A 169 17.48 10.41 -7.27
C VAL A 169 16.79 10.64 -5.92
N THR A 170 16.75 11.88 -5.47
CA THR A 170 15.96 12.25 -4.28
C THR A 170 14.55 12.70 -4.67
N THR A 171 13.62 12.67 -3.72
CA THR A 171 12.26 13.20 -3.88
C THR A 171 12.27 14.65 -4.37
N ALA A 172 13.20 15.48 -3.87
CA ALA A 172 13.34 16.87 -4.27
C ALA A 172 13.73 17.02 -5.76
N GLN A 173 14.59 16.13 -6.28
CA GLN A 173 15.04 16.17 -7.68
C GLN A 173 13.92 15.77 -8.66
N LEU A 174 12.97 14.94 -8.25
CA LEU A 174 11.85 14.54 -9.12
C LEU A 174 10.77 15.61 -9.29
N ASN A 175 10.80 16.66 -8.48
CA ASN A 175 9.88 17.80 -8.55
C ASN A 175 8.40 17.39 -8.74
N GLN A 176 7.95 16.39 -7.97
CA GLN A 176 6.60 15.83 -8.07
C GLN A 176 5.54 16.86 -7.67
N PRO A 177 4.40 16.96 -8.36
CA PRO A 177 3.38 17.98 -8.10
C PRO A 177 2.68 17.81 -6.72
N ALA A 178 2.72 16.62 -6.12
CA ALA A 178 2.18 16.34 -4.80
C ALA A 178 3.30 15.96 -3.82
N LYS A 179 3.31 16.56 -2.64
CA LYS A 179 4.23 16.16 -1.56
C LYS A 179 3.92 14.72 -1.15
N ARG A 180 4.98 13.91 -1.03
CA ARG A 180 4.91 12.54 -0.51
C ARG A 180 5.65 12.46 0.81
N PRO A 181 5.12 11.75 1.81
CA PRO A 181 5.86 11.51 3.05
C PRO A 181 7.17 10.76 2.77
N LEU A 182 8.22 11.03 3.53
CA LEU A 182 9.51 10.36 3.33
C LEU A 182 9.57 8.99 4.02
N VAL A 183 9.06 8.88 5.24
CA VAL A 183 9.16 7.66 6.06
C VAL A 183 7.79 7.26 6.59
N THR A 184 7.15 6.21 6.01
CA THR A 184 5.79 5.78 6.41
C THR A 184 5.68 4.28 6.74
N GLY A 185 6.75 3.62 7.15
CA GLY A 185 6.66 2.24 7.62
C GLY A 185 5.59 2.05 8.72
N PHE A 186 5.06 0.84 8.85
CA PHE A 186 4.03 0.51 9.85
C PHE A 186 4.52 -0.46 10.92
N VAL A 187 4.05 -0.24 12.16
CA VAL A 187 4.02 -1.26 13.22
C VAL A 187 2.76 -2.09 12.99
N ILE A 188 2.92 -3.40 12.76
CA ILE A 188 1.84 -4.32 12.37
C ILE A 188 1.42 -5.30 13.47
N ASP A 189 1.84 -5.05 14.71
CA ASP A 189 1.64 -6.00 15.82
C ASP A 189 0.17 -6.22 16.17
N LYS A 190 -0.68 -5.21 16.01
CA LYS A 190 -2.13 -5.33 16.17
C LYS A 190 -2.72 -6.29 15.14
N ALA A 191 -2.36 -6.15 13.87
CA ALA A 191 -2.80 -7.06 12.80
C ALA A 191 -2.31 -8.48 13.04
N LYS A 192 -1.04 -8.67 13.43
CA LYS A 192 -0.50 -10.00 13.81
C LYS A 192 -1.33 -10.66 14.91
N ARG A 193 -1.61 -9.94 15.97
CA ARG A 193 -2.31 -10.47 17.13
C ARG A 193 -3.78 -10.77 16.86
N ILE A 194 -4.50 -9.87 16.18
CA ILE A 194 -5.96 -9.96 16.01
C ILE A 194 -6.33 -10.71 14.74
N LEU A 195 -5.65 -10.44 13.64
CA LEU A 195 -5.95 -11.02 12.34
C LEU A 195 -5.17 -12.30 12.05
N ASN A 196 -4.18 -12.67 12.89
CA ASN A 196 -3.16 -13.69 12.60
C ASN A 196 -2.35 -13.31 11.34
N TYR A 197 -2.19 -12.03 11.08
CA TYR A 197 -1.48 -11.52 9.91
C TYR A 197 0.01 -11.87 9.98
N ASN A 198 0.50 -12.62 9.02
CA ASN A 198 1.90 -13.00 8.92
C ASN A 198 2.42 -12.74 7.50
N PRO A 199 2.79 -11.49 7.17
CA PRO A 199 3.18 -11.14 5.82
C PRO A 199 4.47 -11.82 5.38
N HIS A 200 4.57 -12.12 4.10
CA HIS A 200 5.82 -12.55 3.47
C HIS A 200 6.90 -11.47 3.58
N SER A 201 8.17 -11.86 3.53
CA SER A 201 9.25 -10.93 3.24
C SER A 201 9.15 -10.44 1.80
N PHE A 202 9.83 -9.35 1.49
CA PHE A 202 9.82 -8.81 0.13
C PHE A 202 10.34 -9.83 -0.89
N THR A 203 11.39 -10.59 -0.52
CA THR A 203 11.96 -11.65 -1.38
C THR A 203 11.01 -12.82 -1.57
N GLU A 204 10.37 -13.33 -0.49
CA GLU A 204 9.33 -14.36 -0.61
C GLU A 204 8.16 -13.89 -1.50
N GLY A 205 7.78 -12.62 -1.39
CA GLY A 205 6.76 -12.02 -2.26
C GLY A 205 7.20 -11.95 -3.73
N LEU A 206 8.49 -11.71 -4.01
CA LEU A 206 9.02 -11.76 -5.39
C LEU A 206 8.93 -13.17 -5.98
N GLU A 207 9.16 -14.23 -5.18
CA GLU A 207 8.99 -15.63 -5.62
C GLU A 207 7.55 -15.91 -6.05
N ILE A 208 6.57 -15.41 -5.26
CA ILE A 208 5.14 -15.54 -5.58
C ILE A 208 4.82 -14.81 -6.89
N VAL A 209 5.25 -13.56 -7.03
CA VAL A 209 5.04 -12.75 -8.25
C VAL A 209 5.67 -13.43 -9.48
N ALA A 210 6.90 -13.94 -9.37
CA ALA A 210 7.57 -14.65 -10.45
C ALA A 210 6.80 -15.91 -10.86
N GLY A 211 6.31 -16.69 -9.89
CA GLY A 211 5.49 -17.87 -10.15
C GLY A 211 4.17 -17.56 -10.86
N GLN A 212 3.56 -16.40 -10.59
CA GLN A 212 2.34 -15.93 -11.25
C GLN A 212 2.61 -15.47 -12.69
N LEU A 213 3.68 -14.69 -12.91
CA LEU A 213 4.06 -14.21 -14.25
C LEU A 213 4.32 -15.38 -15.20
N ASN A 214 5.01 -16.41 -14.74
CA ASN A 214 5.29 -17.60 -15.57
C ASN A 214 4.03 -18.39 -15.98
N LYS A 215 2.94 -18.31 -15.20
CA LYS A 215 1.65 -18.95 -15.53
C LYS A 215 0.84 -18.15 -16.56
N THR A 216 1.06 -16.83 -16.64
CA THR A 216 0.32 -15.97 -17.58
C THR A 216 0.93 -16.01 -18.99
N GLU A 217 2.19 -16.47 -19.12
CA GLU A 217 2.89 -16.59 -20.41
C GLU A 217 2.68 -17.96 -21.09
N GLN A 218 1.98 -18.88 -20.43
CA GLN A 218 1.57 -20.21 -20.96
C GLN A 218 0.11 -20.17 -21.48
#